data_f344ae83a9b979585fe24511945e7281
#
_entry.id   f344ae83a9b979585fe24511945e7281
#
_cell.length_a   1.000
_cell.length_b   1.000
_cell.length_c   1.000
_cell.angle_alpha   90.00
_cell.angle_beta   90.00
_cell.angle_gamma   90.00
#
_symmetry.space_group_name_H-M   'P 1'
#
loop_
_entity.id
_entity.type
_entity.pdbx_description
1 polymer ?
#
loop_
_entity_poly.entity_id
_entity_poly.type
_entity_poly.pdbx_seq_one_letter_code
_entity_poly.pdbx_strand_id
1 'polypeptide(L)'
;MALPRLTGESTLTVTGTLESAAYVAMTEDALRLSGVEFSKNGASYAIPGGQRFRLPLRTVVEGDWSNAAFFLCMGALAKGGVCVEGLNLKSSQGDRGVLDVLRAFGAEVGEEGDTVTVRRGTLRGVTIDASPIPDLIPVLSVVASVAAGETRVENAYRLRLKESDRLQSTANLLRALGGRVEEKEDGLVITGVPALHGGAVETQNDHRLAMSAAVAACAATGEVTVDNDACVAKSYPRFWEDYGSLKGEGL
;
A
#
# COMPACT_ATOMS: atom_id res chain seq x y z
N MET A 1 1.76 18.26 -14.30
CA MET A 1 2.53 17.89 -15.51
C MET A 1 2.21 18.70 -16.77
N ALA A 2 1.05 19.35 -16.92
CA ALA A 2 0.74 20.16 -18.11
C ALA A 2 1.43 21.53 -18.13
N LEU A 3 1.64 22.17 -16.98
CA LEU A 3 2.14 23.54 -16.86
C LEU A 3 3.45 23.83 -17.63
N PRO A 4 4.47 22.92 -17.66
CA PRO A 4 5.68 23.17 -18.44
C PRO A 4 5.45 23.38 -19.94
N ARG A 5 4.32 22.93 -20.47
CA ARG A 5 3.97 23.05 -21.90
C ARG A 5 3.28 24.38 -22.24
N LEU A 6 2.85 25.13 -21.28
CA LEU A 6 2.25 26.45 -21.51
C LEU A 6 3.29 27.44 -22.02
N THR A 7 2.85 28.52 -22.64
CA THR A 7 3.75 29.54 -23.28
C THR A 7 4.45 30.44 -22.27
N GLY A 8 3.86 30.63 -21.08
CA GLY A 8 4.38 31.52 -20.04
C GLY A 8 4.79 30.74 -18.77
N GLU A 9 5.41 31.43 -17.83
CA GLU A 9 5.68 30.91 -16.52
C GLU A 9 4.38 30.65 -15.74
N SER A 10 4.33 29.56 -15.00
CA SER A 10 3.22 29.22 -14.11
C SER A 10 3.69 29.15 -12.68
N THR A 11 2.89 29.67 -11.76
CA THR A 11 3.09 29.50 -10.32
C THR A 11 1.99 28.60 -9.76
N LEU A 12 2.37 27.58 -9.00
CA LEU A 12 1.44 26.73 -8.26
C LEU A 12 1.76 26.85 -6.79
N THR A 13 0.79 27.28 -5.99
CA THR A 13 0.94 27.40 -4.53
C THR A 13 -0.04 26.46 -3.84
N VAL A 14 0.48 25.61 -2.96
CA VAL A 14 -0.34 24.75 -2.09
C VAL A 14 -0.81 25.57 -0.91
N THR A 15 -2.12 25.66 -0.72
CA THR A 15 -2.75 26.31 0.42
C THR A 15 -3.30 25.26 1.38
N GLY A 16 -2.91 25.32 2.66
CA GLY A 16 -3.28 24.31 3.65
C GLY A 16 -2.29 23.13 3.71
N THR A 17 -2.77 22.01 4.28
CA THR A 17 -1.96 20.79 4.44
C THR A 17 -1.76 20.10 3.10
N LEU A 18 -0.49 19.81 2.74
CA LEU A 18 -0.18 19.01 1.56
C LEU A 18 -0.46 17.53 1.85
N GLU A 19 -1.60 17.08 1.36
CA GLU A 19 -1.97 15.69 1.40
C GLU A 19 -1.23 14.87 0.34
N SER A 20 -0.94 13.58 0.65
CA SER A 20 -0.25 12.68 -0.28
C SER A 20 1.05 13.27 -0.84
N ALA A 21 1.89 13.84 0.01
CA ALA A 21 3.15 14.49 -0.38
C ALA A 21 4.07 13.57 -1.21
N ALA A 22 4.03 12.25 -0.96
CA ALA A 22 4.80 11.27 -1.72
C ALA A 22 4.42 11.24 -3.22
N TYR A 23 3.12 11.36 -3.55
CA TYR A 23 2.69 11.43 -4.96
C TYR A 23 3.16 12.71 -5.65
N VAL A 24 3.28 13.81 -4.90
CA VAL A 24 3.87 15.04 -5.41
C VAL A 24 5.36 14.83 -5.66
N ALA A 25 6.10 14.21 -4.74
CA ALA A 25 7.51 13.86 -4.91
C ALA A 25 7.74 12.97 -6.13
N MET A 26 6.94 11.92 -6.32
CA MET A 26 6.99 11.08 -7.52
C MET A 26 6.77 11.89 -8.81
N THR A 27 5.86 12.88 -8.77
CA THR A 27 5.62 13.79 -9.91
C THR A 27 6.83 14.70 -10.16
N GLU A 28 7.44 15.23 -9.10
CA GLU A 28 8.67 16.01 -9.20
C GLU A 28 9.81 15.20 -9.84
N ASP A 29 10.00 13.95 -9.40
CA ASP A 29 11.02 13.05 -9.93
C ASP A 29 10.77 12.71 -11.41
N ALA A 30 9.54 12.44 -11.79
CA ALA A 30 9.16 12.22 -13.19
C ALA A 30 9.41 13.46 -14.07
N LEU A 31 9.16 14.66 -13.55
CA LEU A 31 9.45 15.91 -14.25
C LEU A 31 10.96 16.10 -14.43
N ARG A 32 11.76 15.90 -13.37
CA ARG A 32 13.23 15.99 -13.44
C ARG A 32 13.80 14.95 -14.41
N LEU A 33 13.34 13.71 -14.34
CA LEU A 33 13.74 12.64 -15.25
C LEU A 33 13.44 13.01 -16.72
N SER A 34 12.35 13.73 -16.94
CA SER A 34 11.95 14.21 -18.28
C SER A 34 12.67 15.50 -18.72
N GLY A 35 13.67 15.98 -17.95
CA GLY A 35 14.41 17.20 -18.26
C GLY A 35 13.60 18.48 -18.09
N VAL A 36 12.53 18.44 -17.28
CA VAL A 36 11.73 19.63 -16.97
C VAL A 36 12.31 20.36 -15.78
N GLU A 37 12.51 21.66 -15.95
CA GLU A 37 12.99 22.55 -14.90
C GLU A 37 11.82 23.18 -14.13
N PHE A 38 11.94 23.24 -12.83
CA PHE A 38 11.06 23.96 -11.91
C PHE A 38 11.82 24.31 -10.65
N SER A 39 11.39 25.35 -9.95
CA SER A 39 11.89 25.68 -8.62
C SER A 39 10.79 25.52 -7.60
N LYS A 40 11.18 25.12 -6.38
CA LYS A 40 10.29 24.97 -5.23
C LYS A 40 10.78 25.87 -4.10
N ASN A 41 9.89 26.72 -3.61
CA ASN A 41 10.16 27.60 -2.47
C ASN A 41 9.01 27.43 -1.47
N GLY A 42 9.26 26.67 -0.39
CA GLY A 42 8.23 26.28 0.57
C GLY A 42 7.08 25.55 -0.10
N ALA A 43 5.88 26.13 -0.02
CA ALA A 43 4.66 25.57 -0.61
C ALA A 43 4.41 26.00 -2.07
N SER A 44 5.32 26.78 -2.67
CA SER A 44 5.14 27.34 -4.01
C SER A 44 6.12 26.73 -5.02
N TYR A 45 5.63 26.50 -6.24
CA TYR A 45 6.39 26.04 -7.38
C TYR A 45 6.37 27.13 -8.46
N ALA A 46 7.53 27.48 -8.99
CA ALA A 46 7.64 28.28 -10.21
C ALA A 46 8.08 27.37 -11.35
N ILE A 47 7.30 27.35 -12.42
CA ILE A 47 7.43 26.42 -13.54
C ILE A 47 7.53 27.21 -14.83
N PRO A 48 8.74 27.38 -15.42
CA PRO A 48 8.88 28.00 -16.71
C PRO A 48 8.07 27.27 -17.77
N GLY A 49 7.48 28.04 -18.68
CA GLY A 49 6.73 27.46 -19.80
C GLY A 49 7.61 27.18 -21.02
N GLY A 50 7.00 26.68 -22.11
CA GLY A 50 7.67 26.40 -23.36
C GLY A 50 8.62 25.20 -23.34
N GLN A 51 8.63 24.44 -22.25
CA GLN A 51 9.52 23.28 -22.06
C GLN A 51 9.04 22.07 -22.86
N ARG A 52 9.96 21.17 -23.15
CA ARG A 52 9.70 19.90 -23.82
C ARG A 52 10.16 18.75 -22.94
N PHE A 53 9.30 17.75 -22.77
CA PHE A 53 9.65 16.50 -22.09
C PHE A 53 10.63 15.70 -22.96
N ARG A 54 11.74 15.27 -22.36
CA ARG A 54 12.79 14.47 -23.00
C ARG A 54 13.19 13.36 -22.04
N LEU A 55 12.60 12.19 -22.22
CA LEU A 55 13.01 11.01 -21.47
C LEU A 55 14.34 10.46 -22.00
N PRO A 56 15.18 9.85 -21.15
CA PRO A 56 16.31 9.03 -21.60
C PRO A 56 15.85 7.94 -22.57
N LEU A 57 16.73 7.52 -23.50
CA LEU A 57 16.43 6.45 -24.46
C LEU A 57 16.07 5.12 -23.79
N ARG A 58 16.60 4.89 -22.61
CA ARG A 58 16.23 3.76 -21.76
C ARG A 58 15.79 4.30 -20.42
N THR A 59 14.54 4.08 -20.09
CA THR A 59 13.95 4.40 -18.79
C THR A 59 13.38 3.11 -18.21
N VAL A 60 13.87 2.73 -17.04
CA VAL A 60 13.33 1.59 -16.29
C VAL A 60 12.25 2.14 -15.38
N VAL A 61 11.05 1.58 -15.48
CA VAL A 61 9.98 1.84 -14.52
C VAL A 61 10.25 0.95 -13.31
N GLU A 62 10.36 1.57 -12.14
CA GLU A 62 10.57 0.83 -10.90
C GLU A 62 9.34 0.02 -10.49
N GLY A 63 9.53 -0.99 -9.63
CA GLY A 63 8.44 -1.78 -9.06
C GLY A 63 7.46 -0.90 -8.26
N ASP A 64 6.20 -1.31 -8.26
CA ASP A 64 5.10 -0.64 -7.56
C ASP A 64 5.05 -1.11 -6.10
N TRP A 65 5.42 -0.23 -5.18
CA TRP A 65 5.42 -0.52 -3.74
C TRP A 65 4.02 -0.77 -3.17
N SER A 66 2.98 -0.14 -3.73
CA SER A 66 1.60 -0.39 -3.31
C SER A 66 1.18 -1.82 -3.59
N ASN A 67 1.54 -2.34 -4.77
CA ASN A 67 1.22 -3.71 -5.17
C ASN A 67 2.16 -4.73 -4.50
N ALA A 68 3.45 -4.42 -4.37
CA ALA A 68 4.40 -5.25 -3.64
C ALA A 68 4.00 -5.47 -2.17
N ALA A 69 3.38 -4.48 -1.55
CA ALA A 69 2.98 -4.54 -0.15
C ALA A 69 2.08 -5.73 0.18
N PHE A 70 1.21 -6.18 -0.74
CA PHE A 70 0.37 -7.36 -0.52
C PHE A 70 1.22 -8.62 -0.32
N PHE A 71 2.22 -8.82 -1.17
CA PHE A 71 3.13 -9.96 -1.08
C PHE A 71 4.08 -9.85 0.12
N LEU A 72 4.54 -8.65 0.45
CA LEU A 72 5.37 -8.43 1.64
C LEU A 72 4.58 -8.69 2.93
N CYS A 73 3.32 -8.25 3.01
CA CYS A 73 2.43 -8.58 4.12
C CYS A 73 2.13 -10.09 4.19
N MET A 74 1.96 -10.75 3.03
CA MET A 74 1.84 -12.21 2.97
C MET A 74 3.08 -12.89 3.56
N GLY A 75 4.29 -12.40 3.27
CA GLY A 75 5.54 -12.90 3.83
C GLY A 75 5.59 -12.82 5.37
N ALA A 76 4.97 -11.79 5.95
CA ALA A 76 4.87 -11.67 7.41
C ALA A 76 3.89 -12.67 8.04
N LEU A 77 2.99 -13.26 7.25
CA LEU A 77 1.96 -14.21 7.72
C LEU A 77 2.32 -15.66 7.38
N ALA A 78 2.90 -15.89 6.22
CA ALA A 78 3.25 -17.22 5.71
C ALA A 78 4.48 -17.82 6.43
N LYS A 79 4.51 -19.14 6.58
CA LYS A 79 5.63 -19.86 7.21
C LYS A 79 6.93 -19.75 6.41
N GLY A 80 6.85 -19.77 5.08
CA GLY A 80 8.00 -19.74 4.18
C GLY A 80 8.59 -18.34 3.97
N GLY A 81 7.83 -17.30 4.28
CA GLY A 81 8.15 -15.92 3.88
C GLY A 81 7.92 -15.66 2.39
N VAL A 82 8.17 -14.45 1.95
CA VAL A 82 8.05 -14.02 0.55
C VAL A 82 9.24 -13.14 0.18
N CYS A 83 9.74 -13.31 -1.04
CA CYS A 83 10.79 -12.50 -1.66
C CYS A 83 10.18 -11.76 -2.85
N VAL A 84 10.39 -10.43 -2.92
CA VAL A 84 9.93 -9.56 -4.00
C VAL A 84 11.14 -8.87 -4.61
N GLU A 85 11.30 -8.99 -5.93
CA GLU A 85 12.40 -8.40 -6.70
C GLU A 85 11.94 -7.17 -7.50
N GLY A 86 12.88 -6.35 -7.94
CA GLY A 86 12.63 -5.19 -8.81
C GLY A 86 12.13 -3.95 -8.05
N LEU A 87 12.33 -3.88 -6.74
CA LEU A 87 11.94 -2.76 -5.90
C LEU A 87 13.07 -1.74 -5.75
N ASN A 88 12.80 -0.47 -6.03
CA ASN A 88 13.76 0.59 -5.76
C ASN A 88 13.68 1.00 -4.28
N LEU A 89 14.69 0.59 -3.50
CA LEU A 89 14.79 0.93 -2.08
C LEU A 89 14.96 2.44 -1.79
N LYS A 90 15.27 3.24 -2.82
CA LYS A 90 15.40 4.71 -2.75
C LYS A 90 14.21 5.42 -3.38
N SER A 91 13.14 4.69 -3.69
CA SER A 91 11.93 5.23 -4.31
C SER A 91 11.29 6.32 -3.45
N SER A 92 10.76 7.34 -4.13
CA SER A 92 9.90 8.36 -3.52
C SER A 92 8.45 7.89 -3.32
N GLN A 93 8.11 6.67 -3.71
CA GLN A 93 6.80 6.07 -3.43
C GLN A 93 6.58 5.97 -1.91
N GLY A 94 5.50 6.59 -1.40
CA GLY A 94 5.19 6.60 0.04
C GLY A 94 4.97 5.21 0.61
N ASP A 95 4.40 4.32 -0.20
CA ASP A 95 4.06 2.95 0.20
C ASP A 95 5.29 2.05 0.44
N ARG A 96 6.53 2.52 0.13
CA ARG A 96 7.76 1.92 0.66
C ARG A 96 7.76 1.86 2.19
N GLY A 97 7.01 2.73 2.84
CA GLY A 97 6.78 2.72 4.30
C GLY A 97 6.20 1.42 4.85
N VAL A 98 5.70 0.52 3.99
CA VAL A 98 5.29 -0.84 4.40
C VAL A 98 6.40 -1.56 5.17
N LEU A 99 7.67 -1.37 4.80
CA LEU A 99 8.82 -2.04 5.44
C LEU A 99 8.97 -1.61 6.89
N ASP A 100 8.80 -0.32 7.18
CA ASP A 100 8.94 0.21 8.53
C ASP A 100 7.79 -0.28 9.42
N VAL A 101 6.56 -0.35 8.86
CA VAL A 101 5.40 -0.88 9.58
C VAL A 101 5.55 -2.39 9.85
N LEU A 102 6.02 -3.17 8.87
CA LEU A 102 6.25 -4.61 9.06
C LEU A 102 7.34 -4.89 10.10
N ARG A 103 8.42 -4.10 10.12
CA ARG A 103 9.44 -4.16 11.19
C ARG A 103 8.86 -3.81 12.56
N ALA A 104 8.03 -2.76 12.62
CA ALA A 104 7.37 -2.38 13.86
C ALA A 104 6.45 -3.48 14.39
N PHE A 105 5.72 -4.16 13.50
CA PHE A 105 4.96 -5.36 13.88
C PHE A 105 5.84 -6.49 14.40
N GLY A 106 7.13 -6.54 14.04
CA GLY A 106 8.08 -7.59 14.43
C GLY A 106 8.28 -8.66 13.36
N ALA A 107 7.91 -8.39 12.11
CA ALA A 107 8.31 -9.22 10.97
C ALA A 107 9.81 -9.09 10.69
N GLU A 108 10.41 -10.14 10.15
CA GLU A 108 11.80 -10.13 9.71
C GLU A 108 11.87 -9.59 8.29
N VAL A 109 12.51 -8.43 8.10
CA VAL A 109 12.63 -7.75 6.81
C VAL A 109 14.09 -7.63 6.40
N GLY A 110 14.46 -8.33 5.33
CA GLY A 110 15.78 -8.26 4.67
C GLY A 110 15.70 -7.45 3.38
N GLU A 111 16.72 -6.65 3.11
CA GLU A 111 16.87 -5.83 1.91
C GLU A 111 18.23 -6.14 1.27
N GLU A 112 18.25 -6.49 -0.01
CA GLU A 112 19.47 -6.76 -0.77
C GLU A 112 19.31 -6.30 -2.23
N GLY A 113 20.05 -5.27 -2.62
CA GLY A 113 19.96 -4.69 -3.98
C GLY A 113 18.60 -4.09 -4.28
N ASP A 114 17.85 -4.73 -5.16
CA ASP A 114 16.46 -4.38 -5.52
C ASP A 114 15.43 -5.40 -4.99
N THR A 115 15.89 -6.25 -4.08
CA THR A 115 15.13 -7.39 -3.55
C THR A 115 14.76 -7.14 -2.08
N VAL A 116 13.53 -7.44 -1.73
CA VAL A 116 13.02 -7.40 -0.35
C VAL A 116 12.49 -8.77 0.03
N THR A 117 12.98 -9.30 1.13
CA THR A 117 12.49 -10.55 1.71
C THR A 117 11.80 -10.27 3.04
N VAL A 118 10.57 -10.75 3.20
CA VAL A 118 9.84 -10.68 4.47
C VAL A 118 9.53 -12.08 4.96
N ARG A 119 9.80 -12.33 6.24
CA ARG A 119 9.48 -13.57 6.94
C ARG A 119 8.67 -13.29 8.19
N ARG A 120 7.93 -14.29 8.60
CA ARG A 120 7.15 -14.23 9.82
C ARG A 120 8.05 -14.16 11.04
N GLY A 121 7.87 -13.11 11.84
CA GLY A 121 8.46 -12.96 13.17
C GLY A 121 7.41 -13.07 14.27
N THR A 122 7.73 -12.55 15.45
CA THR A 122 6.76 -12.44 16.55
C THR A 122 5.97 -11.15 16.39
N LEU A 123 4.80 -11.26 15.75
CA LEU A 123 3.95 -10.11 15.45
C LEU A 123 3.27 -9.57 16.71
N ARG A 124 3.33 -8.26 16.90
CA ARG A 124 2.71 -7.51 18.01
C ARG A 124 2.00 -6.26 17.47
N GLY A 125 0.97 -5.81 18.17
CA GLY A 125 0.22 -4.62 17.82
C GLY A 125 1.07 -3.36 17.83
N VAL A 126 0.73 -2.41 16.96
CA VAL A 126 1.45 -1.14 16.74
C VAL A 126 0.46 0.00 16.51
N THR A 127 0.95 1.25 16.55
CA THR A 127 0.20 2.39 16.02
C THR A 127 0.69 2.71 14.62
N ILE A 128 -0.25 2.86 13.68
CA ILE A 128 0.01 3.18 12.26
C ILE A 128 -0.59 4.54 11.95
N ASP A 129 0.22 5.49 11.52
CA ASP A 129 -0.24 6.71 10.89
C ASP A 129 -0.59 6.41 9.42
N ALA A 130 -1.88 6.53 9.07
CA ALA A 130 -2.37 6.24 7.74
C ALA A 130 -2.10 7.37 6.72
N SER A 131 -1.78 8.58 7.18
CA SER A 131 -1.65 9.75 6.30
C SER A 131 -0.62 9.58 5.19
N PRO A 132 0.60 9.03 5.41
CA PRO A 132 1.59 8.82 4.35
C PRO A 132 1.32 7.60 3.48
N ILE A 133 0.57 6.59 3.98
CA ILE A 133 0.41 5.27 3.39
C ILE A 133 -1.06 4.79 3.37
N PRO A 134 -2.03 5.63 3.01
CA PRO A 134 -3.45 5.30 3.14
C PRO A 134 -3.84 4.05 2.36
N ASP A 135 -3.17 3.78 1.25
CA ASP A 135 -3.47 2.66 0.37
C ASP A 135 -3.00 1.31 0.92
N LEU A 136 -2.14 1.31 1.94
CA LEU A 136 -1.67 0.09 2.61
C LEU A 136 -2.56 -0.35 3.79
N ILE A 137 -3.45 0.51 4.26
CA ILE A 137 -4.22 0.24 5.47
C ILE A 137 -5.05 -1.05 5.38
N PRO A 138 -5.73 -1.37 4.28
CA PRO A 138 -6.46 -2.64 4.19
C PRO A 138 -5.57 -3.86 4.44
N VAL A 139 -4.44 -3.97 3.75
CA VAL A 139 -3.55 -5.13 3.89
C VAL A 139 -2.79 -5.15 5.22
N LEU A 140 -2.37 -4.00 5.75
CA LEU A 140 -1.73 -3.91 7.07
C LEU A 140 -2.71 -4.26 8.19
N SER A 141 -4.01 -3.97 8.02
CA SER A 141 -5.06 -4.38 8.95
C SER A 141 -5.23 -5.90 9.01
N VAL A 142 -4.96 -6.60 7.92
CA VAL A 142 -4.91 -8.06 7.92
C VAL A 142 -3.74 -8.56 8.78
N VAL A 143 -2.54 -7.98 8.65
CA VAL A 143 -1.40 -8.33 9.52
C VAL A 143 -1.73 -8.03 10.99
N ALA A 144 -2.32 -6.86 11.25
CA ALA A 144 -2.75 -6.43 12.58
C ALA A 144 -3.74 -7.41 13.22
N SER A 145 -4.62 -8.03 12.42
CA SER A 145 -5.68 -8.91 12.93
C SER A 145 -5.16 -10.19 13.59
N VAL A 146 -3.90 -10.57 13.33
CA VAL A 146 -3.24 -11.73 13.94
C VAL A 146 -1.97 -11.36 14.73
N ALA A 147 -1.68 -10.08 14.87
CA ALA A 147 -0.60 -9.58 15.71
C ALA A 147 -1.04 -9.54 17.19
N ALA A 148 -0.20 -10.01 18.10
CA ALA A 148 -0.55 -10.05 19.53
C ALA A 148 -0.76 -8.65 20.10
N GLY A 149 -1.87 -8.42 20.79
CA GLY A 149 -2.23 -7.14 21.39
C GLY A 149 -3.15 -6.30 20.51
N GLU A 150 -3.03 -4.99 20.61
CA GLU A 150 -3.88 -4.01 19.93
C GLU A 150 -3.08 -3.19 18.91
N THR A 151 -3.61 -3.05 17.71
CA THR A 151 -3.13 -2.13 16.69
C THR A 151 -4.09 -0.98 16.55
N ARG A 152 -3.56 0.25 16.49
CA ARG A 152 -4.32 1.47 16.22
C ARG A 152 -3.93 2.02 14.85
N VAL A 153 -4.91 2.25 14.00
CA VAL A 153 -4.77 3.01 12.76
C VAL A 153 -5.35 4.39 13.02
N GLU A 154 -4.55 5.42 12.80
CA GLU A 154 -4.89 6.81 13.07
C GLU A 154 -4.72 7.65 11.79
N ASN A 155 -5.31 8.86 11.75
CA ASN A 155 -5.25 9.79 10.62
C ASN A 155 -5.74 9.17 9.30
N ALA A 156 -6.81 8.40 9.37
CA ALA A 156 -7.29 7.54 8.29
C ALA A 156 -8.59 8.03 7.64
N TYR A 157 -9.12 9.20 8.01
CA TYR A 157 -10.40 9.71 7.50
C TYR A 157 -10.50 9.71 5.97
N ARG A 158 -9.38 9.99 5.26
CA ARG A 158 -9.34 9.99 3.79
C ARG A 158 -9.65 8.64 3.15
N LEU A 159 -9.53 7.54 3.88
CA LEU A 159 -9.89 6.21 3.39
C LEU A 159 -11.41 6.12 3.10
N ARG A 160 -12.22 6.94 3.76
CA ARG A 160 -13.67 7.01 3.50
C ARG A 160 -14.02 7.62 2.14
N LEU A 161 -13.07 8.34 1.54
CA LEU A 161 -13.23 9.06 0.27
C LEU A 161 -12.53 8.35 -0.90
N LYS A 162 -12.19 7.07 -0.75
CA LYS A 162 -11.53 6.25 -1.78
C LYS A 162 -12.58 5.54 -2.67
N GLU A 163 -12.17 4.47 -3.35
CA GLU A 163 -13.03 3.66 -4.23
C GLU A 163 -14.24 3.06 -3.51
N SER A 164 -14.07 2.78 -2.24
CA SER A 164 -15.10 2.44 -1.27
C SER A 164 -14.86 3.27 -0.01
N ASP A 165 -15.76 3.26 0.97
CA ASP A 165 -15.39 3.63 2.34
C ASP A 165 -14.44 2.56 2.88
N ARG A 166 -13.13 2.74 2.63
CA ARG A 166 -12.10 1.73 2.96
C ARG A 166 -11.96 1.47 4.45
N LEU A 167 -12.29 2.41 5.33
CA LEU A 167 -12.32 2.13 6.77
C LEU A 167 -13.41 1.11 7.09
N GLN A 168 -14.63 1.39 6.65
CA GLN A 168 -15.76 0.49 6.85
C GLN A 168 -15.55 -0.86 6.16
N SER A 169 -15.12 -0.84 4.89
CA SER A 169 -14.93 -2.06 4.10
C SER A 169 -13.81 -2.94 4.68
N THR A 170 -12.70 -2.33 5.18
CA THR A 170 -11.64 -3.07 5.88
C THR A 170 -12.15 -3.67 7.19
N ALA A 171 -12.91 -2.92 7.97
CA ALA A 171 -13.53 -3.45 9.20
C ALA A 171 -14.48 -4.61 8.90
N ASN A 172 -15.27 -4.52 7.84
CA ASN A 172 -16.19 -5.58 7.43
C ASN A 172 -15.43 -6.82 6.94
N LEU A 173 -14.36 -6.66 6.14
CA LEU A 173 -13.48 -7.76 5.75
C LEU A 173 -12.96 -8.52 6.97
N LEU A 174 -12.41 -7.82 7.95
CA LEU A 174 -11.86 -8.46 9.14
C LEU A 174 -12.95 -9.17 9.94
N ARG A 175 -14.13 -8.54 10.13
CA ARG A 175 -15.27 -9.14 10.85
C ARG A 175 -15.79 -10.39 10.14
N ALA A 176 -15.89 -10.37 8.80
CA ALA A 176 -16.33 -11.52 8.03
C ALA A 176 -15.42 -12.74 8.21
N LEU A 177 -14.14 -12.50 8.51
CA LEU A 177 -13.14 -13.54 8.77
C LEU A 177 -12.89 -13.81 10.27
N GLY A 178 -13.75 -13.31 11.16
CA GLY A 178 -13.65 -13.54 12.61
C GLY A 178 -12.63 -12.65 13.32
N GLY A 179 -12.12 -11.62 12.65
CA GLY A 179 -11.26 -10.61 13.27
C GLY A 179 -12.01 -9.68 14.23
N ARG A 180 -11.29 -9.11 15.19
CA ARG A 180 -11.82 -8.18 16.18
C ARG A 180 -11.39 -6.76 15.83
N VAL A 181 -12.34 -5.95 15.38
CA VAL A 181 -12.08 -4.57 14.93
C VAL A 181 -13.18 -3.64 15.37
N GLU A 182 -12.77 -2.50 15.91
CA GLU A 182 -13.64 -1.36 16.20
C GLU A 182 -13.31 -0.27 15.18
N GLU A 183 -14.33 0.16 14.43
CA GLU A 183 -14.22 1.28 13.51
C GLU A 183 -14.40 2.58 14.27
N LYS A 184 -13.50 3.54 14.04
CA LYS A 184 -13.57 4.92 14.54
C LYS A 184 -13.86 5.86 13.38
N GLU A 185 -14.20 7.10 13.68
CA GLU A 185 -14.41 8.14 12.66
C GLU A 185 -13.18 8.33 11.77
N ASP A 186 -11.98 8.33 12.36
CA ASP A 186 -10.69 8.58 11.71
C ASP A 186 -9.69 7.42 11.87
N GLY A 187 -10.18 6.18 11.96
CA GLY A 187 -9.26 5.05 12.12
C GLY A 187 -9.91 3.74 12.48
N LEU A 188 -9.05 2.79 12.86
CA LEU A 188 -9.43 1.44 13.31
C LEU A 188 -8.68 1.08 14.59
N VAL A 189 -9.34 0.34 15.46
CA VAL A 189 -8.69 -0.35 16.58
C VAL A 189 -8.88 -1.85 16.36
N ILE A 190 -7.77 -2.56 16.16
CA ILE A 190 -7.75 -3.97 15.79
C ILE A 190 -7.11 -4.76 16.92
N THR A 191 -7.84 -5.73 17.50
CA THR A 191 -7.31 -6.64 18.49
C THR A 191 -6.94 -7.97 17.83
N GLY A 192 -5.69 -8.38 17.97
CA GLY A 192 -5.20 -9.61 17.38
C GLY A 192 -5.93 -10.86 17.86
N VAL A 193 -6.16 -11.79 16.95
CA VAL A 193 -6.72 -13.12 17.21
C VAL A 193 -5.67 -14.18 16.83
N PRO A 194 -5.74 -15.40 17.39
CA PRO A 194 -4.77 -16.46 17.08
C PRO A 194 -4.74 -16.87 15.61
N ALA A 195 -5.89 -16.82 14.93
CA ALA A 195 -6.06 -17.06 13.50
C ALA A 195 -7.38 -16.44 13.05
N LEU A 196 -7.45 -16.09 11.76
CA LEU A 196 -8.71 -15.76 11.11
C LEU A 196 -9.48 -17.05 10.76
N HIS A 197 -10.77 -16.92 10.51
CA HIS A 197 -11.60 -18.02 10.01
C HIS A 197 -11.71 -17.95 8.49
N GLY A 198 -12.25 -18.97 7.85
CA GLY A 198 -12.73 -18.87 6.48
C GLY A 198 -14.01 -18.04 6.42
N GLY A 199 -14.31 -17.50 5.26
CA GLY A 199 -15.53 -16.70 5.07
C GLY A 199 -15.59 -16.04 3.70
N ALA A 200 -16.75 -15.43 3.40
CA ALA A 200 -16.97 -14.65 2.20
C ALA A 200 -16.74 -13.16 2.48
N VAL A 201 -15.96 -12.51 1.64
CA VAL A 201 -15.62 -11.10 1.73
C VAL A 201 -16.27 -10.33 0.59
N GLU A 202 -17.01 -9.27 0.93
CA GLU A 202 -17.52 -8.30 -0.03
C GLU A 202 -16.43 -7.27 -0.35
N THR A 203 -15.99 -7.23 -1.60
CA THR A 203 -14.88 -6.37 -2.03
C THR A 203 -15.31 -4.93 -2.30
N GLN A 204 -16.60 -4.64 -2.41
CA GLN A 204 -17.14 -3.34 -2.80
C GLN A 204 -16.54 -2.84 -4.14
N ASN A 205 -16.18 -3.78 -5.04
CA ASN A 205 -15.46 -3.49 -6.29
C ASN A 205 -14.13 -2.73 -6.07
N ASP A 206 -13.54 -2.84 -4.88
CA ASP A 206 -12.24 -2.26 -4.53
C ASP A 206 -11.16 -3.34 -4.61
N HIS A 207 -10.22 -3.15 -5.55
CA HIS A 207 -9.11 -4.08 -5.80
C HIS A 207 -8.25 -4.33 -4.56
N ARG A 208 -8.09 -3.31 -3.68
CA ARG A 208 -7.29 -3.46 -2.46
C ARG A 208 -7.96 -4.35 -1.44
N LEU A 209 -9.30 -4.36 -1.39
CA LEU A 209 -10.06 -5.27 -0.52
C LEU A 209 -9.92 -6.72 -1.03
N ALA A 210 -10.05 -6.94 -2.35
CA ALA A 210 -9.88 -8.27 -2.94
C ALA A 210 -8.48 -8.84 -2.68
N MET A 211 -7.43 -8.04 -2.92
CA MET A 211 -6.04 -8.45 -2.66
C MET A 211 -5.76 -8.65 -1.16
N SER A 212 -6.35 -7.82 -0.28
CA SER A 212 -6.23 -8.00 1.18
C SER A 212 -6.92 -9.28 1.66
N ALA A 213 -8.06 -9.66 1.07
CA ALA A 213 -8.73 -10.93 1.37
C ALA A 213 -7.85 -12.12 0.97
N ALA A 214 -7.15 -12.05 -0.18
CA ALA A 214 -6.18 -13.06 -0.58
C ALA A 214 -5.02 -13.19 0.42
N VAL A 215 -4.51 -12.08 0.95
CA VAL A 215 -3.48 -12.08 2.00
C VAL A 215 -4.04 -12.65 3.31
N ALA A 216 -5.29 -12.36 3.65
CA ALA A 216 -5.95 -12.88 4.85
C ALA A 216 -6.08 -14.41 4.83
N ALA A 217 -6.19 -15.02 3.64
CA ALA A 217 -6.23 -16.47 3.48
C ALA A 217 -4.97 -17.16 4.06
N CYS A 218 -3.80 -16.50 4.07
CA CYS A 218 -2.57 -17.02 4.68
C CYS A 218 -2.64 -17.12 6.21
N ALA A 219 -3.55 -16.40 6.84
CA ALA A 219 -3.76 -16.38 8.30
C ALA A 219 -5.09 -17.04 8.71
N ALA A 220 -5.85 -17.56 7.76
CA ALA A 220 -7.15 -18.17 7.97
C ALA A 220 -7.07 -19.69 8.14
N THR A 221 -7.96 -20.25 8.95
CA THR A 221 -8.08 -21.71 9.16
C THR A 221 -9.05 -22.37 8.16
N GLY A 222 -9.74 -21.59 7.33
CA GLY A 222 -10.71 -22.05 6.34
C GLY A 222 -10.62 -21.28 5.04
N GLU A 223 -11.44 -21.65 4.07
CA GLU A 223 -11.47 -21.02 2.76
C GLU A 223 -11.94 -19.56 2.84
N VAL A 224 -11.26 -18.66 2.14
CA VAL A 224 -11.63 -17.26 1.97
C VAL A 224 -12.08 -17.04 0.53
N THR A 225 -13.28 -16.53 0.35
CA THR A 225 -13.83 -16.22 -0.97
C THR A 225 -14.12 -14.74 -1.13
N VAL A 226 -14.09 -14.24 -2.34
CA VAL A 226 -14.42 -12.84 -2.69
C VAL A 226 -15.56 -12.81 -3.71
N ASP A 227 -16.41 -11.82 -3.63
CA ASP A 227 -17.55 -11.62 -4.53
C ASP A 227 -17.14 -11.15 -5.93
N ASN A 228 -16.01 -10.42 -6.06
CA ASN A 228 -15.50 -9.91 -7.32
C ASN A 228 -13.96 -9.98 -7.36
N ASP A 229 -13.42 -11.05 -7.93
CA ASP A 229 -11.98 -11.24 -8.11
C ASP A 229 -11.42 -10.42 -9.29
N ALA A 230 -12.25 -10.06 -10.27
CA ALA A 230 -11.84 -9.31 -11.44
C ALA A 230 -11.47 -7.86 -11.14
N CYS A 231 -11.93 -7.29 -10.02
CA CYS A 231 -11.66 -5.90 -9.65
C CYS A 231 -10.15 -5.61 -9.44
N VAL A 232 -9.31 -6.63 -9.18
CA VAL A 232 -7.85 -6.49 -9.05
C VAL A 232 -7.21 -5.96 -10.33
N ALA A 233 -7.81 -6.19 -11.50
CA ALA A 233 -7.30 -5.74 -12.79
C ALA A 233 -7.17 -4.21 -12.90
N LYS A 234 -7.82 -3.45 -12.01
CA LYS A 234 -7.71 -1.99 -11.92
C LYS A 234 -6.27 -1.52 -11.66
N SER A 235 -5.51 -2.24 -10.84
CA SER A 235 -4.14 -1.87 -10.49
C SER A 235 -3.13 -3.00 -10.65
N TYR A 236 -3.58 -4.26 -10.60
CA TYR A 236 -2.71 -5.42 -10.70
C TYR A 236 -3.36 -6.54 -11.53
N PRO A 237 -3.38 -6.42 -12.87
CA PRO A 237 -4.06 -7.38 -13.75
C PRO A 237 -3.59 -8.84 -13.59
N ARG A 238 -2.32 -9.05 -13.19
CA ARG A 238 -1.74 -10.38 -13.02
C ARG A 238 -1.71 -10.87 -11.57
N PHE A 239 -2.40 -10.19 -10.67
CA PHE A 239 -2.34 -10.52 -9.23
C PHE A 239 -2.62 -12.00 -8.93
N TRP A 240 -3.67 -12.56 -9.52
CA TRP A 240 -4.03 -13.96 -9.26
C TRP A 240 -3.05 -14.97 -9.84
N GLU A 241 -2.38 -14.64 -10.95
CA GLU A 241 -1.30 -15.47 -11.51
C GLU A 241 -0.10 -15.49 -10.58
N ASP A 242 0.35 -14.31 -10.15
CA ASP A 242 1.50 -14.17 -9.27
C ASP A 242 1.20 -14.75 -7.87
N TYR A 243 0.00 -14.52 -7.33
CA TYR A 243 -0.49 -15.14 -6.10
C TYR A 243 -0.51 -16.67 -6.19
N GLY A 244 -1.01 -17.21 -7.30
CA GLY A 244 -1.06 -18.65 -7.56
C GLY A 244 0.32 -19.28 -7.68
N SER A 245 1.32 -18.54 -8.17
CA SER A 245 2.69 -19.04 -8.32
C SER A 245 3.40 -19.25 -6.97
N LEU A 246 2.97 -18.55 -5.92
CA LEU A 246 3.52 -18.67 -4.57
C LEU A 246 2.93 -19.85 -3.77
N LYS A 247 1.92 -20.54 -4.30
CA LYS A 247 1.36 -21.76 -3.70
C LYS A 247 2.34 -22.93 -3.84
N GLY A 248 3.53 -22.78 -3.27
CA GLY A 248 4.46 -23.87 -2.98
C GLY A 248 4.21 -24.42 -1.59
N GLU A 249 4.92 -25.48 -1.21
CA GLU A 249 4.83 -26.12 0.11
C GLU A 249 5.04 -25.10 1.23
N GLY A 250 3.94 -24.63 1.86
CA GLY A 250 4.03 -23.78 3.06
C GLY A 250 3.22 -22.48 3.10
N LEU A 251 2.34 -22.20 2.12
CA LEU A 251 1.28 -21.19 2.26
C LEU A 251 0.04 -21.80 2.90
#